data_998caa53ac423be10cd23775cfae913a
#
_entry.id   998caa53ac423be10cd23775cfae913a
#
_cell.length_a   1.000
_cell.length_b   1.000
_cell.length_c   1.000
_cell.angle_alpha   90.00
_cell.angle_beta   90.00
_cell.angle_gamma   90.00
#
_symmetry.space_group_name_H-M   'P 1'
#
loop_
_entity.id
_entity.type
_entity.pdbx_description
1 polymer ?
#
loop_
_entity_poly.entity_id
_entity_poly.type
_entity_poly.pdbx_seq_one_letter_code
_entity_poly.pdbx_strand_id
1 'polypeptide(L)'
;MEKIQPAVISCGFCEHASKRSDVNMAELVYEAVDDCITKADSIEWKDIDCVINGNMPAFEGANMPELWMTDHIAAKNKPLLRVTTGGTTGGSVFISAYYAVASGLYDMVLAIAFEQQSCGDTTVGLSSVALGEVSIFPELGYDIERLRRNMGAGAAIGVASYQAMNYMKRSNATEEDLARVVVQNRRNAAKNWWTHLKMPNLTIDDVLDTPYISYPLRFGMVCPASDGACAVLFTTEKKAKEIADIPVYVNGVASVSNEPAIIGVDVSGAGQVDPTEQLGAVKCAEIAYGQAGIAFPNKEIDYAEVYSPFPNQELMWVERTGLFEPNSEPEAYKNGITAKEGELPINCSGGVNSTNAIGASAMERPAESVLQIMGKAGNQVPKTVHTALGHGWGGAINLITHIVLADEPRRKFK
;
A
#
# COMPACT_ATOMS: atom_id res chain seq x y z
N MET A 1 -0.51 -4.29 -32.80
CA MET A 1 0.69 -4.29 -31.98
C MET A 1 0.56 -5.45 -30.99
N GLU A 2 1.58 -6.25 -30.86
CA GLU A 2 1.63 -7.30 -29.83
C GLU A 2 1.60 -6.64 -28.45
N LYS A 3 0.78 -7.15 -27.53
CA LYS A 3 0.72 -6.57 -26.17
C LYS A 3 2.03 -6.90 -25.45
N ILE A 4 2.76 -5.88 -25.04
CA ILE A 4 3.96 -6.03 -24.21
C ILE A 4 3.51 -6.36 -22.79
N GLN A 5 4.07 -7.43 -22.22
CA GLN A 5 3.90 -7.82 -20.83
C GLN A 5 4.98 -7.14 -19.99
N PRO A 6 4.63 -6.24 -19.06
CA PRO A 6 5.61 -5.69 -18.13
C PRO A 6 6.02 -6.69 -17.06
N ALA A 7 7.28 -6.61 -16.65
CA ALA A 7 7.84 -7.35 -15.53
C ALA A 7 8.62 -6.42 -14.62
N VAL A 8 8.69 -6.77 -13.34
CA VAL A 8 9.56 -6.14 -12.33
C VAL A 8 10.81 -7.01 -12.18
N ILE A 9 11.97 -6.36 -12.12
CA ILE A 9 13.27 -7.04 -12.01
C ILE A 9 14.02 -6.67 -10.74
N SER A 10 13.65 -5.58 -10.07
CA SER A 10 14.25 -5.17 -8.80
C SER A 10 13.31 -4.27 -8.00
N CYS A 11 13.48 -4.30 -6.68
CA CYS A 11 12.86 -3.38 -5.74
C CYS A 11 13.89 -2.92 -4.71
N GLY A 12 13.83 -1.63 -4.36
CA GLY A 12 14.71 -1.03 -3.36
C GLY A 12 13.94 -0.21 -2.34
N PHE A 13 14.50 -0.10 -1.15
CA PHE A 13 13.95 0.64 -0.01
C PHE A 13 15.05 1.45 0.66
N CYS A 14 14.68 2.55 1.31
CA CYS A 14 15.51 3.15 2.35
C CYS A 14 15.11 2.64 3.73
N GLU A 15 15.88 2.90 4.76
CA GLU A 15 15.44 2.68 6.14
C GLU A 15 14.36 3.69 6.51
N HIS A 16 13.23 3.20 7.04
CA HIS A 16 12.12 4.03 7.48
C HIS A 16 12.21 4.31 8.98
N ALA A 17 11.89 5.54 9.35
CA ALA A 17 11.85 5.96 10.75
C ALA A 17 10.78 7.04 10.97
N SER A 18 10.48 7.37 12.22
CA SER A 18 9.57 8.49 12.54
C SER A 18 10.09 9.83 12.01
N LYS A 19 11.42 9.95 11.91
CA LYS A 19 12.11 11.12 11.36
C LYS A 19 13.50 10.71 10.88
N ARG A 20 13.78 10.97 9.59
CA ARG A 20 15.08 10.82 8.95
C ARG A 20 15.79 12.18 8.90
N SER A 21 16.29 12.62 10.07
CA SER A 21 16.99 13.92 10.18
C SER A 21 18.45 13.88 9.71
N ASP A 22 18.93 12.73 9.35
CA ASP A 22 20.26 12.43 8.81
C ASP A 22 20.37 12.70 7.30
N VAL A 23 19.22 12.74 6.60
CA VAL A 23 19.12 12.92 5.15
C VAL A 23 18.08 13.98 4.79
N ASN A 24 18.28 14.67 3.68
CA ASN A 24 17.25 15.47 3.06
C ASN A 24 16.37 14.61 2.13
N MET A 25 15.29 15.18 1.59
CA MET A 25 14.33 14.49 0.73
C MET A 25 15.00 13.79 -0.48
N ALA A 26 15.97 14.45 -1.15
CA ALA A 26 16.64 13.89 -2.31
C ALA A 26 17.55 12.72 -1.93
N GLU A 27 18.25 12.83 -0.81
CA GLU A 27 19.09 11.76 -0.27
C GLU A 27 18.27 10.58 0.22
N LEU A 28 17.12 10.82 0.87
CA LEU A 28 16.18 9.77 1.28
C LEU A 28 15.71 8.93 0.08
N VAL A 29 15.36 9.61 -1.01
CA VAL A 29 14.90 8.93 -2.24
C VAL A 29 16.06 8.23 -2.94
N TYR A 30 17.26 8.86 -2.95
CA TYR A 30 18.46 8.27 -3.51
C TYR A 30 18.79 6.91 -2.88
N GLU A 31 18.68 6.75 -1.56
CA GLU A 31 18.92 5.48 -0.88
C GLU A 31 18.07 4.35 -1.47
N ALA A 32 16.77 4.59 -1.68
CA ALA A 32 15.88 3.58 -2.23
C ALA A 32 16.16 3.27 -3.72
N VAL A 33 16.53 4.30 -4.49
CA VAL A 33 16.89 4.13 -5.91
C VAL A 33 18.21 3.39 -6.05
N ASP A 34 19.21 3.73 -5.25
CA ASP A 34 20.52 3.08 -5.25
C ASP A 34 20.41 1.60 -4.83
N ASP A 35 19.63 1.31 -3.77
CA ASP A 35 19.32 -0.05 -3.34
C ASP A 35 18.61 -0.85 -4.44
N CYS A 36 17.68 -0.24 -5.17
CA CYS A 36 16.97 -0.87 -6.29
C CYS A 36 17.91 -1.19 -7.46
N ILE A 37 18.73 -0.23 -7.89
CA ILE A 37 19.62 -0.39 -9.04
C ILE A 37 20.77 -1.35 -8.71
N THR A 38 21.35 -1.24 -7.51
CA THR A 38 22.43 -2.13 -7.07
C THR A 38 22.00 -3.61 -7.01
N LYS A 39 20.75 -3.89 -6.67
CA LYS A 39 20.20 -5.24 -6.65
C LYS A 39 19.85 -5.79 -8.06
N ALA A 40 19.88 -4.96 -9.07
CA ALA A 40 19.57 -5.34 -10.46
C ALA A 40 20.83 -5.72 -11.27
N ASP A 41 21.84 -6.29 -10.65
CA ASP A 41 23.16 -6.80 -11.07
C ASP A 41 23.75 -6.32 -12.41
N SER A 42 22.94 -6.12 -13.46
CA SER A 42 23.38 -5.78 -14.82
C SER A 42 22.90 -4.40 -15.29
N ILE A 43 22.24 -3.63 -14.43
CA ILE A 43 21.60 -2.35 -14.77
C ILE A 43 22.38 -1.19 -14.16
N GLU A 44 22.64 -0.19 -15.00
CA GLU A 44 23.24 1.07 -14.60
C GLU A 44 22.21 2.21 -14.69
N TRP A 45 22.44 3.30 -14.00
CA TRP A 45 21.60 4.52 -14.03
C TRP A 45 21.32 5.03 -15.45
N LYS A 46 22.24 4.84 -16.37
CA LYS A 46 22.10 5.24 -17.79
C LYS A 46 21.05 4.42 -18.54
N ASP A 47 20.78 3.19 -18.10
CA ASP A 47 19.90 2.25 -18.78
C ASP A 47 18.41 2.52 -18.53
N ILE A 48 18.09 3.42 -17.59
CA ILE A 48 16.73 3.87 -17.32
C ILE A 48 16.26 4.79 -18.46
N ASP A 49 15.12 4.49 -19.08
CA ASP A 49 14.54 5.28 -20.15
C ASP A 49 13.59 6.38 -19.65
N CYS A 50 12.86 6.11 -18.57
CA CYS A 50 11.85 7.00 -18.02
C CYS A 50 11.77 6.82 -16.50
N VAL A 51 11.48 7.90 -15.79
CA VAL A 51 11.25 7.90 -14.34
C VAL A 51 9.84 8.38 -14.06
N ILE A 52 9.13 7.66 -13.18
CA ILE A 52 7.82 8.05 -12.68
C ILE A 52 7.89 8.10 -11.16
N ASN A 53 7.68 9.27 -10.59
CA ASN A 53 7.76 9.47 -9.14
C ASN A 53 6.43 9.96 -8.55
N GLY A 54 6.29 9.82 -7.24
CA GLY A 54 5.12 10.33 -6.53
C GLY A 54 5.30 10.45 -5.02
N ASN A 55 4.63 11.44 -4.46
CA ASN A 55 4.45 11.66 -3.03
C ASN A 55 3.17 12.45 -2.80
N MET A 56 2.80 12.65 -1.55
CA MET A 56 1.78 13.61 -1.17
C MET A 56 2.45 14.95 -0.82
N PRO A 57 2.18 16.06 -1.54
CA PRO A 57 2.89 17.32 -1.31
C PRO A 57 2.50 18.04 0.00
N ALA A 58 1.66 17.40 0.80
CA ALA A 58 1.07 18.00 2.01
C ALA A 58 2.06 18.10 3.19
N PHE A 59 3.17 17.37 3.17
CA PHE A 59 4.10 17.28 4.30
C PHE A 59 5.39 18.05 4.06
N GLU A 60 6.04 17.85 2.92
CA GLU A 60 7.34 18.47 2.63
C GLU A 60 7.24 19.96 2.27
N GLY A 61 6.03 20.45 1.97
CA GLY A 61 5.83 21.82 1.53
C GLY A 61 6.42 22.13 0.13
N ALA A 62 6.93 21.11 -0.56
CA ALA A 62 7.49 21.22 -1.90
C ALA A 62 6.45 20.76 -2.94
N ASN A 63 5.86 21.71 -3.68
CA ASN A 63 4.86 21.39 -4.70
C ASN A 63 5.40 20.59 -5.88
N MET A 64 6.69 20.69 -6.17
CA MET A 64 7.39 19.99 -7.27
C MET A 64 8.71 19.41 -6.75
N PRO A 65 8.65 18.39 -5.88
CA PRO A 65 9.85 17.80 -5.26
C PRO A 65 10.81 17.18 -6.28
N GLU A 66 10.31 16.71 -7.42
CA GLU A 66 11.09 16.15 -8.52
C GLU A 66 12.16 17.09 -9.06
N LEU A 67 11.96 18.41 -8.97
CA LEU A 67 12.96 19.39 -9.41
C LEU A 67 14.23 19.37 -8.54
N TRP A 68 14.10 18.93 -7.29
CA TRP A 68 15.21 18.84 -6.34
C TRP A 68 15.92 17.49 -6.39
N MET A 69 15.33 16.49 -7.04
CA MET A 69 15.79 15.10 -7.01
C MET A 69 16.33 14.60 -8.35
N THR A 70 16.25 15.37 -9.43
CA THR A 70 16.52 14.92 -10.81
C THR A 70 17.82 14.12 -10.95
N ASP A 71 18.92 14.57 -10.33
CA ASP A 71 20.22 13.89 -10.36
C ASP A 71 20.28 12.64 -9.45
N HIS A 72 19.40 12.57 -8.45
CA HIS A 72 19.34 11.49 -7.44
C HIS A 72 18.43 10.33 -7.84
N ILE A 73 17.62 10.50 -8.89
CA ILE A 73 16.60 9.53 -9.31
C ILE A 73 16.78 9.04 -10.76
N ALA A 74 17.97 9.12 -11.30
CA ALA A 74 18.30 8.72 -12.67
C ALA A 74 17.53 9.50 -13.77
N ALA A 75 16.92 10.66 -13.46
CA ALA A 75 16.02 11.38 -14.37
C ALA A 75 16.71 12.42 -15.28
N LYS A 76 18.01 12.68 -15.09
CA LYS A 76 18.74 13.69 -15.85
C LYS A 76 18.67 13.42 -17.35
N ASN A 77 18.15 14.41 -18.11
CA ASN A 77 17.93 14.34 -19.57
C ASN A 77 16.98 13.20 -20.02
N LYS A 78 16.07 12.76 -19.15
CA LYS A 78 15.10 11.70 -19.42
C LYS A 78 13.67 12.18 -19.14
N PRO A 79 12.65 11.54 -19.73
CA PRO A 79 11.26 11.76 -19.33
C PRO A 79 11.05 11.53 -17.85
N LEU A 80 10.43 12.52 -17.19
CA LEU A 80 10.09 12.48 -15.76
C LEU A 80 8.63 12.84 -15.61
N LEU A 81 7.86 11.95 -15.00
CA LEU A 81 6.44 12.13 -14.71
C LEU A 81 6.19 12.07 -13.21
N ARG A 82 5.25 12.88 -12.73
CA ARG A 82 4.79 12.81 -11.35
C ARG A 82 3.34 12.39 -11.26
N VAL A 83 3.04 11.49 -10.34
CA VAL A 83 1.69 11.01 -10.03
C VAL A 83 1.43 11.20 -8.54
N THR A 84 0.28 11.75 -8.19
CA THR A 84 -0.17 11.89 -6.80
C THR A 84 -1.66 11.58 -6.68
N THR A 85 -2.01 10.66 -5.79
CA THR A 85 -3.39 10.19 -5.57
C THR A 85 -3.64 9.88 -4.08
N GLY A 86 -3.15 10.73 -3.19
CA GLY A 86 -3.27 10.52 -1.76
C GLY A 86 -2.53 9.27 -1.30
N GLY A 87 -3.11 8.49 -0.38
CA GLY A 87 -2.52 7.25 0.12
C GLY A 87 -2.27 6.17 -0.93
N THR A 88 -2.97 6.21 -2.09
CA THR A 88 -2.71 5.31 -3.23
C THR A 88 -1.57 5.78 -4.13
N THR A 89 -0.90 6.88 -3.82
CA THR A 89 0.14 7.45 -4.70
C THR A 89 1.14 6.39 -5.17
N GLY A 90 1.71 5.61 -4.26
CA GLY A 90 2.65 4.55 -4.61
C GLY A 90 2.08 3.49 -5.55
N GLY A 91 0.83 3.06 -5.32
CA GLY A 91 0.13 2.12 -6.21
C GLY A 91 -0.15 2.71 -7.58
N SER A 92 -0.53 3.99 -7.65
CA SER A 92 -0.74 4.70 -8.92
C SER A 92 0.55 4.93 -9.69
N VAL A 93 1.66 5.20 -9.00
CA VAL A 93 3.00 5.27 -9.61
C VAL A 93 3.40 3.92 -10.21
N PHE A 94 3.21 2.82 -9.45
CA PHE A 94 3.45 1.45 -9.92
C PHE A 94 2.63 1.14 -11.20
N ILE A 95 1.33 1.44 -11.18
CA ILE A 95 0.43 1.22 -12.33
C ILE A 95 0.82 2.12 -13.52
N SER A 96 1.26 3.34 -13.28
CA SER A 96 1.73 4.25 -14.34
C SER A 96 3.01 3.73 -15.01
N ALA A 97 3.94 3.16 -14.23
CA ALA A 97 5.14 2.51 -14.77
C ALA A 97 4.77 1.26 -15.57
N TYR A 98 3.82 0.46 -15.09
CA TYR A 98 3.26 -0.65 -15.88
C TYR A 98 2.72 -0.17 -17.21
N TYR A 99 1.92 0.90 -17.27
CA TYR A 99 1.39 1.44 -18.53
C TYR A 99 2.48 1.99 -19.43
N ALA A 100 3.50 2.63 -18.88
CA ALA A 100 4.62 3.16 -19.64
C ALA A 100 5.37 2.05 -20.39
N VAL A 101 5.67 0.91 -19.75
CA VAL A 101 6.29 -0.26 -20.39
C VAL A 101 5.30 -0.94 -21.35
N ALA A 102 4.05 -1.17 -20.93
CA ALA A 102 3.02 -1.83 -21.74
C ALA A 102 2.69 -1.06 -23.03
N SER A 103 2.89 0.27 -23.04
CA SER A 103 2.71 1.11 -24.22
C SER A 103 3.75 0.85 -25.31
N GLY A 104 4.91 0.28 -24.95
CA GLY A 104 6.05 0.09 -25.83
C GLY A 104 6.87 1.35 -26.11
N LEU A 105 6.63 2.45 -25.39
CA LEU A 105 7.41 3.68 -25.51
C LEU A 105 8.74 3.60 -24.74
N TYR A 106 8.79 2.82 -23.68
CA TYR A 106 9.95 2.67 -22.82
C TYR A 106 10.20 1.20 -22.48
N ASP A 107 11.44 0.78 -22.56
CA ASP A 107 11.84 -0.59 -22.21
C ASP A 107 12.22 -0.72 -20.74
N MET A 108 12.73 0.35 -20.11
CA MET A 108 13.19 0.38 -18.72
C MET A 108 12.63 1.59 -17.99
N VAL A 109 11.75 1.35 -17.03
CA VAL A 109 11.07 2.42 -16.26
C VAL A 109 11.36 2.27 -14.79
N LEU A 110 11.83 3.34 -14.15
CA LEU A 110 12.01 3.42 -12.71
C LEU A 110 10.80 4.11 -12.07
N ALA A 111 10.09 3.38 -11.23
CA ALA A 111 8.99 3.88 -10.41
C ALA A 111 9.50 4.22 -9.01
N ILE A 112 9.16 5.39 -8.48
CA ILE A 112 9.62 5.86 -7.17
C ILE A 112 8.45 6.45 -6.40
N ALA A 113 8.28 6.04 -5.16
CA ALA A 113 7.32 6.66 -4.26
C ALA A 113 7.98 6.91 -2.89
N PHE A 114 7.69 8.06 -2.30
CA PHE A 114 8.31 8.48 -1.06
C PHE A 114 7.38 9.37 -0.24
N GLU A 115 7.73 9.56 1.03
CA GLU A 115 7.15 10.58 1.89
C GLU A 115 8.14 10.94 3.00
N GLN A 116 8.25 12.21 3.32
CA GLN A 116 8.98 12.71 4.48
C GLN A 116 8.00 13.43 5.40
N GLN A 117 7.14 12.63 6.08
CA GLN A 117 6.04 13.14 6.90
C GLN A 117 6.51 14.02 8.06
N SER A 118 7.73 13.80 8.53
CA SER A 118 8.33 14.59 9.63
C SER A 118 8.59 16.05 9.27
N CYS A 119 8.54 16.43 7.99
CA CYS A 119 8.70 17.79 7.53
C CYS A 119 7.47 18.67 7.79
N GLY A 120 6.29 18.08 8.00
CA GLY A 120 5.04 18.81 8.22
C GLY A 120 4.23 18.29 9.41
N ASP A 121 3.13 18.97 9.68
CA ASP A 121 2.13 18.48 10.62
C ASP A 121 1.29 17.38 9.96
N THR A 122 1.55 16.14 10.35
CA THR A 122 0.86 14.95 9.83
C THR A 122 -0.66 15.04 10.01
N THR A 123 -1.13 15.64 11.10
CA THR A 123 -2.57 15.82 11.36
C THR A 123 -3.20 16.76 10.36
N VAL A 124 -2.53 17.87 10.05
CA VAL A 124 -3.00 18.86 9.07
C VAL A 124 -2.98 18.26 7.67
N GLY A 125 -1.91 17.58 7.29
CA GLY A 125 -1.78 16.93 5.98
C GLY A 125 -2.88 15.89 5.74
N LEU A 126 -3.10 14.99 6.68
CA LEU A 126 -4.16 13.98 6.60
C LEU A 126 -5.57 14.60 6.62
N SER A 127 -5.78 15.64 7.43
CA SER A 127 -7.06 16.33 7.47
C SER A 127 -7.36 17.03 6.15
N SER A 128 -6.38 17.63 5.49
CA SER A 128 -6.58 18.30 4.20
C SER A 128 -7.02 17.33 3.10
N VAL A 129 -6.49 16.12 3.11
CA VAL A 129 -6.89 15.06 2.17
C VAL A 129 -8.30 14.56 2.46
N ALA A 130 -8.61 14.28 3.72
CA ALA A 130 -9.93 13.81 4.12
C ALA A 130 -11.03 14.88 3.97
N LEU A 131 -10.73 16.13 4.29
CA LEU A 131 -11.70 17.23 4.25
C LEU A 131 -12.04 17.70 2.82
N GLY A 132 -11.17 17.46 1.85
CA GLY A 132 -11.50 17.75 0.45
C GLY A 132 -12.73 16.97 -0.04
N GLU A 133 -13.03 15.85 0.57
CA GLU A 133 -14.16 14.98 0.21
C GLU A 133 -15.41 15.21 1.06
N VAL A 134 -15.26 15.85 2.20
CA VAL A 134 -16.39 16.21 3.07
C VAL A 134 -16.88 17.66 2.82
N SER A 135 -16.67 18.18 1.63
CA SER A 135 -17.18 19.49 1.21
C SER A 135 -18.70 19.62 1.29
N ILE A 136 -19.40 18.48 1.32
CA ILE A 136 -20.86 18.42 1.54
C ILE A 136 -21.28 18.61 3.01
N PHE A 137 -20.37 18.52 3.98
CA PHE A 137 -20.74 18.68 5.38
C PHE A 137 -21.36 20.03 5.73
N PRO A 138 -20.93 21.18 5.17
CA PRO A 138 -21.64 22.43 5.33
C PRO A 138 -23.08 22.37 4.82
N GLU A 139 -23.33 21.68 3.71
CA GLU A 139 -24.65 21.50 3.11
C GLU A 139 -25.53 20.59 4.00
N LEU A 140 -24.93 19.67 4.74
CA LEU A 140 -25.60 18.85 5.75
C LEU A 140 -25.70 19.53 7.12
N GLY A 141 -25.24 20.79 7.26
CA GLY A 141 -25.29 21.54 8.51
C GLY A 141 -24.20 21.19 9.52
N TYR A 142 -23.12 20.52 9.12
CA TYR A 142 -21.99 20.22 10.00
C TYR A 142 -20.95 21.34 9.99
N ASP A 143 -20.48 21.73 11.17
CA ASP A 143 -19.32 22.61 11.34
C ASP A 143 -18.03 21.80 11.17
N ILE A 144 -17.36 21.98 10.03
CA ILE A 144 -16.13 21.24 9.68
C ILE A 144 -15.02 21.49 10.69
N GLU A 145 -14.86 22.72 11.19
CA GLU A 145 -13.85 23.05 12.19
C GLU A 145 -14.14 22.35 13.55
N ARG A 146 -15.41 22.28 13.90
CA ARG A 146 -15.84 21.56 15.09
C ARG A 146 -15.68 20.06 14.94
N LEU A 147 -16.00 19.51 13.77
CA LEU A 147 -15.82 18.11 13.42
C LEU A 147 -14.32 17.75 13.49
N ARG A 148 -13.45 18.54 12.87
CA ARG A 148 -12.00 18.36 12.91
C ARG A 148 -11.45 18.38 14.33
N ARG A 149 -11.89 19.29 15.18
CA ARG A 149 -11.49 19.38 16.59
C ARG A 149 -12.01 18.21 17.44
N ASN A 150 -13.22 17.76 17.18
CA ASN A 150 -13.87 16.70 17.94
C ASN A 150 -13.42 15.28 17.51
N MET A 151 -12.98 15.11 16.27
CA MET A 151 -12.46 13.82 15.78
C MET A 151 -11.01 13.52 16.21
N GLY A 152 -10.41 14.39 17.04
CA GLY A 152 -9.08 14.19 17.62
C GLY A 152 -7.95 14.32 16.59
N ALA A 153 -6.87 13.58 16.78
CA ALA A 153 -5.63 13.64 16.04
C ALA A 153 -5.76 13.28 14.54
N GLY A 154 -6.78 13.77 13.90
CA GLY A 154 -7.03 13.66 12.47
C GLY A 154 -8.34 12.97 12.16
N ALA A 155 -9.03 13.52 11.17
CA ALA A 155 -10.25 12.97 10.62
C ALA A 155 -10.10 11.48 10.23
N ALA A 156 -8.91 11.06 9.77
CA ALA A 156 -8.61 9.69 9.39
C ALA A 156 -8.86 8.66 10.51
N ILE A 157 -8.45 8.95 11.76
CA ILE A 157 -8.66 8.03 12.88
C ILE A 157 -10.14 7.95 13.26
N GLY A 158 -10.85 9.07 13.28
CA GLY A 158 -12.28 9.11 13.58
C GLY A 158 -13.11 8.33 12.57
N VAL A 159 -12.77 8.47 11.29
CA VAL A 159 -13.41 7.72 10.20
C VAL A 159 -13.08 6.23 10.31
N ALA A 160 -11.82 5.86 10.54
CA ALA A 160 -11.43 4.48 10.75
C ALA A 160 -12.10 3.84 11.99
N SER A 161 -12.34 4.63 13.04
CA SER A 161 -13.06 4.18 14.23
C SER A 161 -14.53 3.90 13.93
N TYR A 162 -15.19 4.78 13.18
CA TYR A 162 -16.56 4.53 12.74
C TYR A 162 -16.66 3.27 11.87
N GLN A 163 -15.73 3.10 10.95
CA GLN A 163 -15.64 1.90 10.12
C GLN A 163 -15.36 0.65 10.99
N ALA A 164 -14.47 0.74 11.98
CA ALA A 164 -14.17 -0.34 12.91
C ALA A 164 -15.40 -0.78 13.71
N MET A 165 -16.19 0.17 14.24
CA MET A 165 -17.44 -0.16 14.94
C MET A 165 -18.44 -0.91 14.05
N ASN A 166 -18.60 -0.48 12.80
CA ASN A 166 -19.50 -1.16 11.86
C ASN A 166 -18.97 -2.55 11.50
N TYR A 167 -17.65 -2.68 11.26
CA TYR A 167 -17.02 -3.97 10.99
C TYR A 167 -17.21 -4.94 12.16
N MET A 168 -16.86 -4.53 13.39
CA MET A 168 -17.02 -5.35 14.59
C MET A 168 -18.47 -5.77 14.81
N LYS A 169 -19.43 -4.87 14.57
CA LYS A 169 -20.86 -5.17 14.71
C LYS A 169 -21.33 -6.25 13.73
N ARG A 170 -20.87 -6.23 12.45
CA ARG A 170 -21.33 -7.20 11.46
C ARG A 170 -20.58 -8.52 11.55
N SER A 171 -19.28 -8.51 11.88
CA SER A 171 -18.41 -9.69 11.91
C SER A 171 -18.32 -10.36 13.28
N ASN A 172 -18.83 -9.72 14.34
CA ASN A 172 -18.61 -10.09 15.74
C ASN A 172 -17.12 -10.07 16.17
N ALA A 173 -16.25 -9.41 15.41
CA ALA A 173 -14.85 -9.20 15.79
C ALA A 173 -14.77 -8.40 17.11
N THR A 174 -13.78 -8.72 17.91
CA THR A 174 -13.51 -8.10 19.22
C THR A 174 -12.30 -7.15 19.14
N GLU A 175 -12.06 -6.36 20.18
CA GLU A 175 -10.83 -5.57 20.30
C GLU A 175 -9.57 -6.48 20.34
N GLU A 176 -9.69 -7.70 20.88
CA GLU A 176 -8.61 -8.68 20.88
C GLU A 176 -8.25 -9.14 19.45
N ASP A 177 -9.24 -9.33 18.58
CA ASP A 177 -9.00 -9.67 17.18
C ASP A 177 -8.29 -8.52 16.45
N LEU A 178 -8.66 -7.28 16.71
CA LEU A 178 -7.95 -6.11 16.20
C LEU A 178 -6.50 -6.05 16.72
N ALA A 179 -6.30 -6.28 18.02
CA ALA A 179 -4.96 -6.30 18.62
C ALA A 179 -4.09 -7.43 18.06
N ARG A 180 -4.67 -8.59 17.73
CA ARG A 180 -4.00 -9.73 17.13
C ARG A 180 -3.38 -9.40 15.77
N VAL A 181 -4.11 -8.67 14.92
CA VAL A 181 -3.58 -8.16 13.64
C VAL A 181 -2.36 -7.28 13.85
N VAL A 182 -2.43 -6.35 14.80
CA VAL A 182 -1.31 -5.46 15.14
C VAL A 182 -0.09 -6.24 15.61
N VAL A 183 -0.29 -7.20 16.50
CA VAL A 183 0.79 -8.04 17.03
C VAL A 183 1.47 -8.84 15.91
N GLN A 184 0.69 -9.45 15.02
CA GLN A 184 1.23 -10.16 13.86
C GLN A 184 2.10 -9.23 13.00
N ASN A 185 1.57 -8.07 12.63
CA ASN A 185 2.26 -7.13 11.75
C ASN A 185 3.55 -6.60 12.37
N ARG A 186 3.54 -6.14 13.61
CA ARG A 186 4.74 -5.57 14.25
C ARG A 186 5.81 -6.61 14.58
N ARG A 187 5.42 -7.85 14.83
CA ARG A 187 6.37 -8.97 14.94
C ARG A 187 6.99 -9.32 13.58
N ASN A 188 6.19 -9.30 12.51
CA ASN A 188 6.67 -9.48 11.14
C ASN A 188 7.67 -8.38 10.75
N ALA A 189 7.35 -7.13 11.03
CA ALA A 189 8.21 -5.96 10.77
C ALA A 189 9.61 -6.11 11.39
N ALA A 190 9.74 -6.76 12.54
CA ALA A 190 11.02 -6.95 13.22
C ALA A 190 12.04 -7.78 12.40
N LYS A 191 11.62 -8.47 11.35
CA LYS A 191 12.47 -9.25 10.45
C LYS A 191 12.87 -8.48 9.19
N ASN A 192 12.22 -7.34 8.92
CA ASN A 192 12.53 -6.50 7.77
C ASN A 192 13.41 -5.30 8.17
N TRP A 193 14.54 -5.14 7.50
CA TRP A 193 15.52 -4.12 7.82
C TRP A 193 15.00 -2.69 7.61
N TRP A 194 14.17 -2.47 6.60
CA TRP A 194 13.69 -1.15 6.20
C TRP A 194 12.49 -0.64 7.02
N THR A 195 11.80 -1.48 7.77
CA THR A 195 10.57 -1.10 8.48
C THR A 195 10.81 -0.26 9.72
N HIS A 196 9.79 0.53 10.12
CA HIS A 196 9.89 1.49 11.23
C HIS A 196 9.65 0.84 12.61
N LEU A 197 8.44 0.32 12.87
CA LEU A 197 8.09 -0.24 14.19
C LEU A 197 8.41 -1.74 14.26
N LYS A 198 9.57 -2.05 14.81
CA LYS A 198 10.09 -3.42 14.99
C LYS A 198 9.85 -3.87 16.43
N MET A 199 8.75 -4.61 16.68
CA MET A 199 8.33 -5.01 18.03
C MET A 199 8.18 -6.55 18.14
N PRO A 200 9.31 -7.32 18.20
CA PRO A 200 9.28 -8.78 18.11
C PRO A 200 8.56 -9.46 19.30
N ASN A 201 8.48 -8.80 20.43
CA ASN A 201 7.90 -9.35 21.66
C ASN A 201 6.54 -8.73 22.02
N LEU A 202 5.94 -7.92 21.13
CA LEU A 202 4.65 -7.28 21.37
C LEU A 202 3.58 -8.33 21.67
N THR A 203 2.78 -8.11 22.71
CA THR A 203 1.65 -8.97 23.09
C THR A 203 0.31 -8.29 22.81
N ILE A 204 -0.77 -9.06 22.84
CA ILE A 204 -2.13 -8.53 22.72
C ILE A 204 -2.43 -7.59 23.89
N ASP A 205 -2.04 -7.97 25.10
CA ASP A 205 -2.25 -7.17 26.31
C ASP A 205 -1.50 -5.82 26.20
N ASP A 206 -0.26 -5.80 25.70
CA ASP A 206 0.48 -4.55 25.46
C ASP A 206 -0.29 -3.59 24.55
N VAL A 207 -0.98 -4.10 23.53
CA VAL A 207 -1.80 -3.28 22.64
C VAL A 207 -3.07 -2.80 23.34
N LEU A 208 -3.75 -3.70 24.05
CA LEU A 208 -5.01 -3.40 24.75
C LEU A 208 -4.82 -2.50 25.98
N ASP A 209 -3.65 -2.44 26.60
CA ASP A 209 -3.33 -1.55 27.71
C ASP A 209 -3.09 -0.09 27.26
N THR A 210 -2.97 0.15 25.95
CA THR A 210 -2.83 1.53 25.43
C THR A 210 -4.15 2.29 25.47
N PRO A 211 -4.11 3.64 25.67
CA PRO A 211 -5.34 4.44 25.74
C PRO A 211 -6.11 4.45 24.42
N TYR A 212 -7.42 4.61 24.49
CA TYR A 212 -8.23 4.90 23.30
C TYR A 212 -7.87 6.27 22.72
N ILE A 213 -7.70 6.33 21.42
CA ILE A 213 -7.66 7.59 20.67
C ILE A 213 -9.08 7.93 20.19
N SER A 214 -9.77 6.94 19.63
CA SER A 214 -11.17 7.01 19.22
C SER A 214 -11.73 5.59 19.23
N TYR A 215 -12.73 5.31 20.10
CA TYR A 215 -13.26 3.95 20.27
C TYR A 215 -13.70 3.34 18.92
N PRO A 216 -13.34 2.08 18.61
CA PRO A 216 -12.60 1.11 19.41
C PRO A 216 -11.07 1.16 19.25
N LEU A 217 -10.55 2.12 18.48
CA LEU A 217 -9.12 2.20 18.16
C LEU A 217 -8.31 2.78 19.32
N ARG A 218 -7.29 2.02 19.73
CA ARG A 218 -6.32 2.39 20.76
C ARG A 218 -5.03 2.93 20.11
N PHE A 219 -4.22 3.64 20.89
CA PHE A 219 -2.93 4.16 20.43
C PHE A 219 -2.05 3.06 19.83
N GLY A 220 -1.99 1.90 20.45
CA GLY A 220 -1.25 0.74 19.95
C GLY A 220 -1.75 0.19 18.62
N MET A 221 -2.96 0.52 18.19
CA MET A 221 -3.58 0.03 16.94
C MET A 221 -3.36 0.94 15.74
N VAL A 222 -2.85 2.16 15.95
CA VAL A 222 -2.67 3.15 14.88
C VAL A 222 -1.31 3.00 14.22
N CYS A 223 -1.25 3.17 12.90
CA CYS A 223 -0.01 3.19 12.16
C CYS A 223 0.90 4.36 12.58
N PRO A 224 2.22 4.24 12.47
CA PRO A 224 3.11 5.38 12.70
C PRO A 224 3.02 6.38 11.54
N ALA A 225 3.46 7.61 11.77
CA ALA A 225 3.94 8.48 10.70
C ALA A 225 5.41 8.13 10.44
N SER A 226 5.79 7.94 9.19
CA SER A 226 7.15 7.54 8.82
C SER A 226 7.69 8.39 7.68
N ASP A 227 9.00 8.65 7.73
CA ASP A 227 9.76 9.07 6.57
C ASP A 227 10.27 7.81 5.86
N GLY A 228 10.17 7.75 4.53
CA GLY A 228 10.62 6.59 3.78
C GLY A 228 10.41 6.70 2.28
N ALA A 229 11.07 5.82 1.54
CA ALA A 229 11.00 5.72 0.08
C ALA A 229 11.09 4.26 -0.38
N CYS A 230 10.46 4.01 -1.53
CA CYS A 230 10.49 2.74 -2.24
C CYS A 230 10.70 2.99 -3.74
N ALA A 231 11.54 2.18 -4.38
CA ALA A 231 11.79 2.19 -5.81
C ALA A 231 11.56 0.82 -6.42
N VAL A 232 11.00 0.79 -7.63
CA VAL A 232 10.68 -0.44 -8.37
C VAL A 232 11.13 -0.30 -9.82
N LEU A 233 11.89 -1.26 -10.32
CA LEU A 233 12.42 -1.25 -11.68
C LEU A 233 11.61 -2.18 -12.59
N PHE A 234 10.98 -1.56 -13.59
CA PHE A 234 10.16 -2.24 -14.60
C PHE A 234 10.90 -2.40 -15.90
N THR A 235 10.61 -3.51 -16.60
CA THR A 235 11.05 -3.71 -17.98
C THR A 235 10.06 -4.58 -18.74
N THR A 236 10.33 -4.80 -20.05
CA THR A 236 9.55 -5.72 -20.88
C THR A 236 9.82 -7.17 -20.53
N GLU A 237 8.84 -8.08 -20.72
CA GLU A 237 9.01 -9.52 -20.53
C GLU A 237 10.27 -10.07 -21.23
N LYS A 238 10.52 -9.62 -22.48
CA LYS A 238 11.68 -10.06 -23.23
C LYS A 238 12.99 -9.72 -22.52
N LYS A 239 13.14 -8.46 -22.13
CA LYS A 239 14.37 -7.99 -21.48
C LYS A 239 14.52 -8.58 -20.07
N ALA A 240 13.40 -8.73 -19.34
CA ALA A 240 13.41 -9.35 -18.02
C ALA A 240 13.97 -10.78 -18.05
N LYS A 241 13.59 -11.59 -19.03
CA LYS A 241 14.10 -12.95 -19.21
C LYS A 241 15.60 -13.02 -19.54
N GLU A 242 16.15 -11.94 -20.09
CA GLU A 242 17.58 -11.85 -20.44
C GLU A 242 18.46 -11.45 -19.25
N ILE A 243 17.91 -10.66 -18.29
CA ILE A 243 18.71 -9.98 -17.27
C ILE A 243 18.35 -10.32 -15.82
N ALA A 244 17.21 -10.94 -15.56
CA ALA A 244 16.77 -11.27 -14.20
C ALA A 244 16.72 -12.77 -13.98
N ASP A 245 17.23 -13.21 -12.82
CA ASP A 245 17.16 -14.63 -12.41
C ASP A 245 15.70 -15.08 -12.25
N ILE A 246 14.91 -14.26 -11.58
CA ILE A 246 13.48 -14.48 -11.37
C ILE A 246 12.73 -13.19 -11.73
N PRO A 247 12.30 -13.03 -13.00
CA PRO A 247 11.44 -11.92 -13.38
C PRO A 247 10.06 -12.08 -12.77
N VAL A 248 9.48 -10.99 -12.25
CA VAL A 248 8.12 -11.01 -11.69
C VAL A 248 7.18 -10.27 -12.63
N TYR A 249 6.23 -10.97 -13.20
CA TYR A 249 5.31 -10.43 -14.18
C TYR A 249 4.13 -9.74 -13.51
N VAL A 250 3.74 -8.58 -14.05
CA VAL A 250 2.55 -7.86 -13.59
C VAL A 250 1.36 -8.35 -14.41
N ASN A 251 0.63 -9.31 -13.88
CA ASN A 251 -0.43 -10.01 -14.61
C ASN A 251 -1.78 -9.31 -14.56
N GLY A 252 -2.02 -8.48 -13.54
CA GLY A 252 -3.24 -7.70 -13.43
C GLY A 252 -3.01 -6.40 -12.67
N VAL A 253 -3.59 -5.32 -13.17
CA VAL A 253 -3.59 -4.01 -12.51
C VAL A 253 -4.96 -3.38 -12.59
N ALA A 254 -5.41 -2.78 -11.49
CA ALA A 254 -6.62 -1.98 -11.47
C ALA A 254 -6.45 -0.77 -10.58
N SER A 255 -7.05 0.33 -10.99
CA SER A 255 -7.29 1.50 -10.15
C SER A 255 -8.74 1.91 -10.31
N VAL A 256 -9.44 2.05 -9.19
CA VAL A 256 -10.87 2.38 -9.16
C VAL A 256 -11.09 3.54 -8.21
N SER A 257 -11.84 4.54 -8.65
CA SER A 257 -12.42 5.53 -7.75
C SER A 257 -13.67 4.95 -7.10
N ASN A 258 -13.69 4.93 -5.79
CA ASN A 258 -14.82 4.46 -4.99
C ASN A 258 -15.73 5.65 -4.64
N GLU A 259 -17.00 5.39 -4.37
CA GLU A 259 -17.86 6.40 -3.77
C GLU A 259 -17.35 6.75 -2.38
N PRO A 260 -17.50 8.03 -1.93
CA PRO A 260 -17.05 8.46 -0.61
C PRO A 260 -17.92 7.82 0.49
N ALA A 261 -17.63 6.56 0.79
CA ALA A 261 -18.36 5.75 1.77
C ALA A 261 -17.95 6.02 3.24
N ILE A 262 -17.12 7.02 3.46
CA ILE A 262 -16.51 7.26 4.76
C ILE A 262 -17.49 7.65 5.84
N ILE A 263 -18.55 8.33 5.49
CA ILE A 263 -19.52 8.85 6.45
C ILE A 263 -20.86 8.11 6.44
N GLY A 264 -20.95 7.00 5.73
CA GLY A 264 -22.19 6.23 5.64
C GLY A 264 -23.36 6.99 5.02
N VAL A 265 -23.08 8.05 4.25
CA VAL A 265 -24.07 8.83 3.54
C VAL A 265 -23.81 8.72 2.05
N ASP A 266 -24.75 8.15 1.35
CA ASP A 266 -24.77 8.18 -0.11
C ASP A 266 -25.24 9.55 -0.56
N VAL A 267 -24.32 10.34 -1.12
CA VAL A 267 -24.61 11.67 -1.70
C VAL A 267 -25.48 11.59 -2.96
N SER A 268 -25.62 10.40 -3.56
CA SER A 268 -26.57 10.20 -4.67
C SER A 268 -28.03 10.17 -4.22
N GLY A 269 -28.29 10.15 -2.91
CA GLY A 269 -29.62 10.10 -2.32
C GLY A 269 -30.21 8.70 -2.20
N ALA A 270 -29.41 7.63 -2.45
CA ALA A 270 -29.88 6.25 -2.36
C ALA A 270 -29.97 5.69 -0.93
N GLY A 271 -29.47 6.43 0.08
CA GLY A 271 -29.60 6.02 1.47
C GLY A 271 -28.28 5.94 2.25
N GLN A 272 -28.31 5.23 3.37
CA GLN A 272 -27.15 5.03 4.21
C GLN A 272 -26.28 3.89 3.66
N VAL A 273 -25.01 4.19 3.36
CA VAL A 273 -24.04 3.18 2.89
C VAL A 273 -23.30 2.59 4.11
N ASP A 274 -23.15 1.28 4.14
CA ASP A 274 -22.30 0.61 5.14
C ASP A 274 -20.83 0.90 4.79
N PRO A 275 -20.06 1.57 5.67
CA PRO A 275 -18.67 1.93 5.41
C PRO A 275 -17.73 0.72 5.30
N THR A 276 -18.23 -0.50 5.53
CA THR A 276 -17.47 -1.74 5.41
C THR A 276 -17.75 -2.50 4.11
N GLU A 277 -18.73 -2.11 3.31
CA GLU A 277 -19.04 -2.79 2.05
C GLU A 277 -17.97 -2.58 0.98
N GLN A 278 -17.44 -1.36 0.85
CA GLN A 278 -16.31 -1.03 -0.03
C GLN A 278 -16.43 -1.65 -1.44
N LEU A 279 -17.54 -1.39 -2.12
CA LEU A 279 -17.85 -1.96 -3.45
C LEU A 279 -16.78 -1.63 -4.51
N GLY A 280 -16.13 -0.45 -4.38
CA GLY A 280 -15.01 -0.09 -5.23
C GLY A 280 -13.80 -1.01 -5.07
N ALA A 281 -13.53 -1.51 -3.85
CA ALA A 281 -12.45 -2.48 -3.63
C ALA A 281 -12.77 -3.83 -4.27
N VAL A 282 -14.01 -4.30 -4.11
CA VAL A 282 -14.50 -5.52 -4.78
C VAL A 282 -14.33 -5.38 -6.30
N LYS A 283 -14.78 -4.25 -6.86
CA LYS A 283 -14.67 -4.00 -8.31
C LYS A 283 -13.24 -3.90 -8.79
N CYS A 284 -12.37 -3.28 -8.00
CA CYS A 284 -10.94 -3.18 -8.30
C CYS A 284 -10.28 -4.57 -8.35
N ALA A 285 -10.61 -5.42 -7.36
CA ALA A 285 -10.15 -6.80 -7.29
C ALA A 285 -10.64 -7.62 -8.50
N GLU A 286 -11.93 -7.58 -8.82
CA GLU A 286 -12.50 -8.26 -10.00
C GLU A 286 -11.78 -7.90 -11.29
N ILE A 287 -11.48 -6.61 -11.52
CA ILE A 287 -10.78 -6.15 -12.72
C ILE A 287 -9.36 -6.73 -12.79
N ALA A 288 -8.60 -6.65 -11.70
CA ALA A 288 -7.23 -7.14 -11.66
C ALA A 288 -7.15 -8.66 -11.78
N TYR A 289 -8.01 -9.39 -11.07
CA TYR A 289 -8.11 -10.85 -11.16
C TYR A 289 -8.55 -11.31 -12.55
N GLY A 290 -9.54 -10.65 -13.14
CA GLY A 290 -9.97 -10.93 -14.51
C GLY A 290 -8.85 -10.75 -15.54
N GLN A 291 -7.97 -9.73 -15.37
CA GLN A 291 -6.78 -9.56 -16.18
C GLN A 291 -5.76 -10.69 -15.95
N ALA A 292 -5.55 -11.10 -14.73
CA ALA A 292 -4.62 -12.15 -14.33
C ALA A 292 -5.13 -13.57 -14.64
N GLY A 293 -6.45 -13.74 -14.88
CA GLY A 293 -7.07 -15.04 -15.10
C GLY A 293 -7.32 -15.82 -13.81
N ILE A 294 -7.43 -15.12 -12.66
CA ILE A 294 -7.72 -15.69 -11.35
C ILE A 294 -9.23 -15.76 -11.17
N ALA A 295 -9.73 -16.97 -10.88
CA ALA A 295 -11.15 -17.23 -10.65
C ALA A 295 -11.48 -17.43 -9.15
N PHE A 296 -10.53 -17.96 -8.39
CA PHE A 296 -10.67 -18.29 -6.97
C PHE A 296 -9.49 -17.69 -6.17
N PRO A 297 -9.55 -16.38 -5.84
CA PRO A 297 -8.43 -15.69 -5.19
C PRO A 297 -7.93 -16.37 -3.91
N ASN A 298 -8.85 -16.90 -3.10
CA ASN A 298 -8.55 -17.62 -1.86
C ASN A 298 -7.81 -18.96 -2.07
N LYS A 299 -7.62 -19.40 -3.31
CA LYS A 299 -6.91 -20.65 -3.66
C LYS A 299 -5.72 -20.41 -4.59
N GLU A 300 -5.73 -19.28 -5.31
CA GLU A 300 -4.78 -19.01 -6.38
C GLU A 300 -3.78 -17.92 -5.99
N ILE A 301 -4.02 -17.19 -4.89
CA ILE A 301 -3.07 -16.24 -4.31
C ILE A 301 -2.29 -16.93 -3.19
N ASP A 302 -0.98 -16.97 -3.31
CA ASP A 302 -0.08 -17.58 -2.31
C ASP A 302 0.30 -16.61 -1.19
N TYR A 303 0.28 -15.32 -1.45
CA TYR A 303 0.75 -14.27 -0.55
C TYR A 303 0.03 -12.95 -0.83
N ALA A 304 -0.23 -12.16 0.20
CA ALA A 304 -0.80 -10.82 -0.01
C ALA A 304 -0.25 -9.75 0.94
N GLU A 305 -0.04 -8.57 0.39
CA GLU A 305 0.23 -7.33 1.11
C GLU A 305 -0.95 -6.38 0.93
N VAL A 306 -1.68 -6.12 2.00
CA VAL A 306 -2.83 -5.21 1.99
C VAL A 306 -2.53 -3.93 2.76
N TYR A 307 -3.01 -2.80 2.25
CA TYR A 307 -2.78 -1.48 2.83
C TYR A 307 -3.68 -1.28 4.06
N SER A 308 -3.13 -1.42 5.24
CA SER A 308 -3.88 -1.44 6.50
C SER A 308 -3.27 -0.55 7.59
N PRO A 309 -3.49 0.77 7.58
CA PRO A 309 -3.04 1.65 8.67
C PRO A 309 -3.76 1.35 9.99
N PHE A 310 -4.91 0.69 9.95
CA PHE A 310 -5.70 0.28 11.12
C PHE A 310 -6.08 -1.20 11.01
N PRO A 311 -6.15 -1.95 12.13
CA PRO A 311 -6.32 -3.41 12.08
C PRO A 311 -7.68 -3.86 11.53
N ASN A 312 -8.76 -3.11 11.79
CA ASN A 312 -10.07 -3.38 11.21
C ASN A 312 -10.05 -3.32 9.67
N GLN A 313 -9.23 -2.44 9.11
CA GLN A 313 -9.09 -2.33 7.67
C GLN A 313 -8.36 -3.53 7.07
N GLU A 314 -7.38 -4.09 7.75
CA GLU A 314 -6.72 -5.32 7.27
C GLU A 314 -7.73 -6.47 7.17
N LEU A 315 -8.50 -6.71 8.22
CA LEU A 315 -9.55 -7.72 8.22
C LEU A 315 -10.56 -7.48 7.09
N MET A 316 -11.02 -6.23 6.96
CA MET A 316 -11.95 -5.85 5.91
C MET A 316 -11.37 -6.02 4.49
N TRP A 317 -10.09 -5.64 4.27
CA TRP A 317 -9.50 -5.74 2.93
C TRP A 317 -9.29 -7.18 2.48
N VAL A 318 -8.84 -8.08 3.35
CA VAL A 318 -8.65 -9.50 2.97
C VAL A 318 -9.99 -10.17 2.64
N GLU A 319 -11.09 -9.71 3.23
CA GLU A 319 -12.46 -10.09 2.84
C GLU A 319 -12.85 -9.49 1.48
N ARG A 320 -12.75 -8.15 1.35
CA ARG A 320 -13.23 -7.43 0.15
C ARG A 320 -12.42 -7.70 -1.11
N THR A 321 -11.20 -8.18 -0.96
CA THR A 321 -10.38 -8.66 -2.07
C THR A 321 -10.61 -10.15 -2.40
N GLY A 322 -11.54 -10.81 -1.71
CA GLY A 322 -11.92 -12.20 -1.98
C GLY A 322 -10.90 -13.24 -1.49
N LEU A 323 -9.97 -12.86 -0.61
CA LEU A 323 -9.00 -13.79 -0.01
C LEU A 323 -9.63 -14.64 1.09
N PHE A 324 -10.67 -14.14 1.75
CA PHE A 324 -11.44 -14.84 2.77
C PHE A 324 -12.94 -14.67 2.54
N GLU A 325 -13.71 -15.65 3.00
CA GLU A 325 -15.16 -15.57 3.02
C GLU A 325 -15.61 -14.49 4.02
N PRO A 326 -16.71 -13.78 3.77
CA PRO A 326 -17.20 -12.72 4.64
C PRO A 326 -17.31 -13.13 6.11
N ASN A 327 -16.73 -12.33 6.99
CA ASN A 327 -16.69 -12.49 8.45
C ASN A 327 -15.89 -13.71 8.97
N SER A 328 -15.11 -14.38 8.12
CA SER A 328 -14.24 -15.50 8.53
C SER A 328 -12.84 -15.07 8.97
N GLU A 329 -12.47 -13.82 8.70
CA GLU A 329 -11.11 -13.28 8.86
C GLU A 329 -10.63 -13.25 10.33
N PRO A 330 -11.45 -12.85 11.32
CA PRO A 330 -11.00 -12.85 12.70
C PRO A 330 -10.55 -14.24 13.16
N GLU A 331 -11.31 -15.27 12.80
CA GLU A 331 -10.97 -16.66 13.13
C GLU A 331 -9.74 -17.17 12.33
N ALA A 332 -9.58 -16.72 11.08
CA ALA A 332 -8.39 -17.04 10.27
C ALA A 332 -7.09 -16.49 10.90
N TYR A 333 -7.12 -15.24 11.40
CA TYR A 333 -5.99 -14.66 12.13
C TYR A 333 -5.72 -15.39 13.45
N LYS A 334 -6.77 -15.74 14.18
CA LYS A 334 -6.67 -16.47 15.45
C LYS A 334 -6.07 -17.86 15.28
N ASN A 335 -6.42 -18.54 14.19
CA ASN A 335 -5.91 -19.89 13.87
C ASN A 335 -4.56 -19.87 13.13
N GLY A 336 -3.96 -18.68 12.90
CA GLY A 336 -2.65 -18.55 12.27
C GLY A 336 -2.63 -18.81 10.76
N ILE A 337 -3.78 -18.83 10.09
CA ILE A 337 -3.88 -19.01 8.62
C ILE A 337 -3.14 -17.87 7.89
N THR A 338 -3.17 -16.66 8.46
CA THR A 338 -2.52 -15.46 7.91
C THR A 338 -1.09 -15.25 8.39
N ALA A 339 -0.62 -16.10 9.30
CA ALA A 339 0.76 -16.02 9.79
C ALA A 339 1.76 -16.37 8.70
N LYS A 340 3.03 -16.03 8.89
CA LYS A 340 4.12 -16.30 7.94
C LYS A 340 4.20 -17.76 7.48
N GLU A 341 3.96 -18.68 8.39
CA GLU A 341 3.95 -20.13 8.16
C GLU A 341 2.56 -20.67 7.79
N GLY A 342 1.55 -19.79 7.72
CA GLY A 342 0.16 -20.14 7.46
C GLY A 342 -0.13 -20.47 6.00
N GLU A 343 -1.39 -20.85 5.75
CA GLU A 343 -1.87 -21.20 4.42
C GLU A 343 -1.86 -20.00 3.47
N LEU A 344 -2.31 -18.84 3.93
CA LEU A 344 -2.30 -17.58 3.17
C LEU A 344 -1.64 -16.47 4.01
N PRO A 345 -0.32 -16.33 3.95
CA PRO A 345 0.39 -15.29 4.70
C PRO A 345 0.00 -13.88 4.24
N ILE A 346 -0.29 -13.02 5.22
CA ILE A 346 -0.71 -11.64 4.99
C ILE A 346 0.27 -10.69 5.68
N ASN A 347 0.69 -9.63 4.98
CA ASN A 347 1.50 -8.55 5.51
C ASN A 347 2.75 -9.02 6.27
N CYS A 348 3.50 -9.96 5.67
CA CYS A 348 4.75 -10.43 6.28
C CYS A 348 5.85 -9.37 6.26
N SER A 349 5.68 -8.29 5.51
CA SER A 349 6.54 -7.10 5.61
C SER A 349 6.41 -6.40 6.97
N GLY A 350 5.27 -6.57 7.64
CA GLY A 350 4.81 -5.80 8.78
C GLY A 350 3.67 -4.85 8.44
N GLY A 351 3.35 -4.69 7.16
CA GLY A 351 2.24 -3.87 6.67
C GLY A 351 2.36 -2.39 7.02
N VAL A 352 1.34 -1.64 6.62
CA VAL A 352 1.24 -0.19 6.90
C VAL A 352 1.08 0.09 8.40
N ASN A 353 0.52 -0.83 9.16
CA ASN A 353 0.40 -0.69 10.61
C ASN A 353 1.76 -0.58 11.33
N SER A 354 2.83 -1.08 10.72
CA SER A 354 4.18 -1.00 11.26
C SER A 354 5.05 0.06 10.60
N THR A 355 4.72 0.49 9.37
CA THR A 355 5.52 1.44 8.59
C THR A 355 4.59 2.18 7.63
N ASN A 356 4.50 3.49 7.75
CA ASN A 356 3.61 4.30 6.93
C ASN A 356 4.27 5.59 6.48
N ALA A 357 5.10 5.50 5.45
CA ALA A 357 5.50 6.63 4.62
C ALA A 357 4.41 6.80 3.54
N ILE A 358 3.37 7.55 3.84
CA ILE A 358 2.04 7.45 3.23
C ILE A 358 2.05 7.44 1.69
N GLY A 359 2.86 8.29 1.04
CA GLY A 359 3.02 8.30 -0.42
C GLY A 359 3.70 7.04 -0.98
N ALA A 360 4.61 6.41 -0.22
CA ALA A 360 5.31 5.19 -0.59
C ALA A 360 4.52 3.91 -0.25
N SER A 361 3.73 3.93 0.81
CA SER A 361 3.15 2.72 1.43
C SER A 361 2.34 1.85 0.46
N ALA A 362 1.65 2.44 -0.52
CA ALA A 362 0.91 1.67 -1.53
C ALA A 362 1.81 1.07 -2.63
N MET A 363 3.08 1.50 -2.77
CA MET A 363 4.08 0.85 -3.64
C MET A 363 4.87 -0.22 -2.88
N GLU A 364 5.11 -0.03 -1.59
CA GLU A 364 5.78 -1.03 -0.75
C GLU A 364 5.03 -2.36 -0.74
N ARG A 365 3.69 -2.35 -0.86
CA ARG A 365 2.88 -3.58 -0.88
C ARG A 365 3.19 -4.46 -2.09
N PRO A 366 3.06 -4.01 -3.34
CA PRO A 366 3.48 -4.82 -4.48
C PRO A 366 5.00 -5.05 -4.53
N ALA A 367 5.83 -4.12 -4.05
CA ALA A 367 7.28 -4.31 -4.01
C ALA A 367 7.68 -5.46 -3.07
N GLU A 368 7.10 -5.54 -1.87
CA GLU A 368 7.31 -6.68 -0.96
C GLU A 368 6.79 -7.98 -1.58
N SER A 369 5.62 -7.94 -2.24
CA SER A 369 5.09 -9.09 -2.97
C SER A 369 6.04 -9.60 -4.06
N VAL A 370 6.70 -8.67 -4.78
CA VAL A 370 7.77 -9.02 -5.73
C VAL A 370 8.93 -9.73 -5.03
N LEU A 371 9.41 -9.19 -3.90
CA LEU A 371 10.51 -9.79 -3.14
C LEU A 371 10.16 -11.19 -2.61
N GLN A 372 8.91 -11.42 -2.20
CA GLN A 372 8.44 -12.74 -1.76
C GLN A 372 8.47 -13.76 -2.91
N ILE A 373 8.04 -13.37 -4.11
CA ILE A 373 8.12 -14.22 -5.32
C ILE A 373 9.58 -14.50 -5.68
N MET A 374 10.46 -13.51 -5.59
CA MET A 374 11.90 -13.66 -5.88
C MET A 374 12.65 -14.48 -4.81
N GLY A 375 12.07 -14.75 -3.65
CA GLY A 375 12.77 -15.36 -2.52
C GLY A 375 13.80 -14.42 -1.86
N LYS A 376 13.63 -13.10 -2.01
CA LYS A 376 14.56 -12.05 -1.55
C LYS A 376 13.98 -11.14 -0.45
N ALA A 377 12.80 -11.46 0.08
CA ALA A 377 12.16 -10.69 1.15
C ALA A 377 12.90 -10.84 2.49
N GLY A 378 12.97 -9.78 3.29
CA GLY A 378 13.61 -9.81 4.61
C GLY A 378 12.91 -10.77 5.57
N ASN A 379 11.59 -10.84 5.53
CA ASN A 379 10.77 -11.83 6.25
C ASN A 379 10.15 -12.83 5.26
N GLN A 380 10.98 -13.53 4.52
CA GLN A 380 10.58 -14.50 3.50
C GLN A 380 9.69 -15.59 4.07
N VAL A 381 8.53 -15.84 3.45
CA VAL A 381 7.67 -16.98 3.80
C VAL A 381 8.35 -18.31 3.44
N PRO A 382 8.09 -19.40 4.20
CA PRO A 382 8.82 -20.66 4.00
C PRO A 382 8.37 -21.46 2.78
N LYS A 383 7.26 -21.06 2.14
CA LYS A 383 6.75 -21.68 0.91
C LYS A 383 7.16 -20.89 -0.33
N THR A 384 7.18 -21.55 -1.48
CA THR A 384 7.30 -20.87 -2.77
C THR A 384 6.06 -20.02 -3.03
N VAL A 385 6.26 -18.78 -3.44
CA VAL A 385 5.19 -17.85 -3.81
C VAL A 385 5.20 -17.73 -5.33
N HIS A 386 4.15 -18.23 -5.99
CA HIS A 386 3.97 -18.14 -7.43
C HIS A 386 3.12 -16.95 -7.82
N THR A 387 2.10 -16.64 -7.01
CA THR A 387 1.18 -15.53 -7.26
C THR A 387 0.97 -14.72 -6.00
N ALA A 388 1.12 -13.42 -6.12
CA ALA A 388 0.98 -12.51 -4.98
C ALA A 388 0.11 -11.29 -5.32
N LEU A 389 -0.42 -10.67 -4.27
CA LEU A 389 -1.27 -9.49 -4.34
C LEU A 389 -0.61 -8.31 -3.63
N GLY A 390 -0.62 -7.13 -4.27
CA GLY A 390 -0.39 -5.84 -3.64
C GLY A 390 -1.64 -4.97 -3.72
N HIS A 391 -2.13 -4.51 -2.58
CA HIS A 391 -3.32 -3.67 -2.48
C HIS A 391 -2.97 -2.29 -1.90
N GLY A 392 -3.64 -1.22 -2.40
CA GLY A 392 -3.52 0.13 -1.87
C GLY A 392 -4.86 0.85 -1.85
N TRP A 393 -5.02 1.78 -0.91
CA TRP A 393 -6.14 2.71 -0.90
C TRP A 393 -5.67 4.11 -0.46
N GLY A 394 -6.46 5.13 -0.79
CA GLY A 394 -6.14 6.52 -0.45
C GLY A 394 -7.34 7.44 -0.46
N GLY A 395 -7.06 8.68 -0.07
CA GLY A 395 -8.10 9.66 0.18
C GLY A 395 -8.94 9.25 1.38
N ALA A 396 -10.24 9.47 1.28
CA ALA A 396 -11.21 8.97 2.24
C ALA A 396 -11.75 7.57 1.83
N ILE A 397 -10.86 6.67 1.35
CA ILE A 397 -11.15 5.35 0.77
C ILE A 397 -11.85 5.47 -0.61
N ASN A 398 -11.68 6.57 -1.29
CA ASN A 398 -12.26 6.78 -2.60
C ASN A 398 -11.32 6.45 -3.77
N LEU A 399 -10.06 6.10 -3.49
CA LEU A 399 -9.10 5.62 -4.48
C LEU A 399 -8.54 4.27 -4.03
N ILE A 400 -8.61 3.27 -4.89
CA ILE A 400 -8.18 1.91 -4.61
C ILE A 400 -7.30 1.41 -5.75
N THR A 401 -6.22 0.72 -5.42
CA THR A 401 -5.34 0.05 -6.38
C THR A 401 -5.19 -1.42 -6.02
N HIS A 402 -5.14 -2.28 -7.06
CA HIS A 402 -4.98 -3.72 -6.90
C HIS A 402 -4.03 -4.24 -7.98
N ILE A 403 -3.00 -4.96 -7.57
CA ILE A 403 -1.90 -5.40 -8.41
C ILE A 403 -1.66 -6.88 -8.19
N VAL A 404 -1.77 -7.67 -9.25
CA VAL A 404 -1.51 -9.12 -9.24
C VAL A 404 -0.18 -9.39 -9.91
N LEU A 405 0.68 -10.08 -9.20
CA LEU A 405 2.05 -10.40 -9.55
C LEU A 405 2.24 -11.92 -9.63
N ALA A 406 3.08 -12.39 -10.54
CA ALA A 406 3.39 -13.82 -10.65
C ALA A 406 4.80 -14.07 -11.22
N ASP A 407 5.36 -15.24 -10.95
CA ASP A 407 6.62 -15.72 -11.50
C ASP A 407 6.50 -16.19 -12.97
N GLU A 408 5.27 -16.37 -13.47
CA GLU A 408 5.00 -16.67 -14.87
C GLU A 408 4.19 -15.55 -15.54
N PRO A 409 4.46 -15.25 -16.81
CA PRO A 409 3.67 -14.27 -17.54
C PRO A 409 2.24 -14.79 -17.76
N ARG A 410 1.30 -13.84 -17.85
CA ARG A 410 -0.10 -14.13 -18.11
C ARG A 410 -0.26 -15.05 -19.29
N ARG A 411 -0.93 -16.20 -19.09
CA ARG A 411 -1.30 -17.09 -20.22
C ARG A 411 -2.25 -16.34 -21.16
N LYS A 412 -1.90 -16.27 -22.44
CA LYS A 412 -2.81 -15.74 -23.46
C LYS A 412 -4.03 -16.66 -23.48
N PHE A 413 -5.19 -16.18 -23.03
CA PHE A 413 -6.43 -16.89 -23.33
C PHE A 413 -6.56 -16.96 -24.85
N LYS A 414 -6.68 -18.18 -25.37
CA LYS A 414 -6.92 -18.47 -26.78
C LYS A 414 -8.31 -18.06 -27.19
#